data_651d371ca4f1b0d136b712fb598db749
#
_entry.id   651d371ca4f1b0d136b712fb598db749
#
_cell.length_a   1.000
_cell.length_b   1.000
_cell.length_c   1.000
_cell.angle_alpha   90.00
_cell.angle_beta   90.00
_cell.angle_gamma   90.00
#
_symmetry.space_group_name_H-M   'P 1'
#
loop_
_entity.id
_entity.type
_entity.pdbx_description
1 polymer ?
#
loop_
_entity_poly.entity_id
_entity_poly.type
_entity_poly.pdbx_seq_one_letter_code
_entity_poly.pdbx_strand_id
1 'polypeptide(L)'
;MHLVIIGNGITGVTAALTARQLDPAARITLVSAESAHHYSRTALMYLYMGHLRYQDTKPYGDWFWAENRLELVHAEATGLDPAARQVQLSTGQRLAYDQLLLATGSVTRFFNWPGQQLRGVQGLYGLPDLEKMTRDTQGIRRAVVVGGGLIGIELAEMLHARGIHVTLLVRESRYWELVLPPEEAALVERQISLHHVELRLHTEMREVLGDADGRVRAVVTTAGEELPCQWVGIATGVAPNLALAKAAGLATDRGILVDEHLRTSVPGVYAAGDCAQHREPGPGQVPVEQLWYTGRMQGETVAHTICGQPTPYRRGLWFNSAKFFNLEYQTYGRVPAEPEEGTSTFCWQPPGGGQLLRLNFRAAEGHAVTGLNALGLRQRHAVWERWLQQRVPVQQVLRELGQANFDPEFFRRHEPAIRRAFARQFPDLAVDAVPAASTAGR
;
A
#
# COMPACT_ATOMS: atom_id res chain seq x y z
N MET A 1 12.75 5.87 -30.58
CA MET A 1 12.77 6.57 -29.28
C MET A 1 13.60 5.79 -28.27
N HIS A 2 14.44 6.48 -27.45
CA HIS A 2 15.09 5.86 -26.30
C HIS A 2 14.39 6.33 -25.02
N LEU A 3 13.64 5.45 -24.39
CA LEU A 3 13.00 5.65 -23.09
C LEU A 3 13.92 5.13 -21.99
N VAL A 4 14.33 6.03 -21.06
CA VAL A 4 15.01 5.65 -19.83
C VAL A 4 14.03 5.75 -18.66
N ILE A 5 14.00 4.74 -17.80
CA ILE A 5 13.11 4.65 -16.64
C ILE A 5 13.98 4.47 -15.40
N ILE A 6 13.84 5.38 -14.42
CA ILE A 6 14.54 5.29 -13.14
C ILE A 6 13.60 4.66 -12.11
N GLY A 7 13.86 3.40 -11.81
CA GLY A 7 13.06 2.55 -10.90
C GLY A 7 12.43 1.37 -11.62
N ASN A 8 12.72 0.15 -11.14
CA ASN A 8 12.15 -1.11 -11.62
C ASN A 8 11.01 -1.65 -10.72
N GLY A 9 10.40 -0.77 -9.92
CA GLY A 9 9.18 -1.06 -9.18
C GLY A 9 7.98 -1.26 -10.10
N ILE A 10 6.78 -1.50 -9.52
CA ILE A 10 5.55 -1.77 -10.29
C ILE A 10 5.26 -0.70 -11.35
N THR A 11 5.47 0.57 -11.01
CA THR A 11 5.21 1.70 -11.92
C THR A 11 6.15 1.66 -13.14
N GLY A 12 7.46 1.54 -12.88
CA GLY A 12 8.47 1.55 -13.96
C GLY A 12 8.34 0.34 -14.89
N VAL A 13 8.10 -0.84 -14.33
CA VAL A 13 7.93 -2.07 -15.13
C VAL A 13 6.64 -2.04 -15.93
N THR A 14 5.53 -1.59 -15.33
CA THR A 14 4.26 -1.44 -16.08
C THR A 14 4.43 -0.44 -17.22
N ALA A 15 5.09 0.71 -16.96
CA ALA A 15 5.37 1.69 -18.01
C ALA A 15 6.25 1.12 -19.13
N ALA A 16 7.29 0.36 -18.79
CA ALA A 16 8.17 -0.27 -19.78
C ALA A 16 7.42 -1.27 -20.67
N LEU A 17 6.59 -2.13 -20.08
CA LEU A 17 5.83 -3.15 -20.81
C LEU A 17 4.75 -2.51 -21.68
N THR A 18 4.04 -1.52 -21.18
CA THR A 18 3.03 -0.78 -21.95
C THR A 18 3.69 0.00 -23.10
N ALA A 19 4.81 0.68 -22.85
CA ALA A 19 5.56 1.39 -23.90
C ALA A 19 6.08 0.42 -24.98
N ARG A 20 6.51 -0.78 -24.61
CA ARG A 20 6.92 -1.82 -25.56
C ARG A 20 5.78 -2.28 -26.47
N GLN A 21 4.56 -2.38 -25.93
CA GLN A 21 3.36 -2.71 -26.72
C GLN A 21 2.98 -1.58 -27.69
N LEU A 22 3.09 -0.33 -27.24
CA LEU A 22 2.70 0.86 -28.03
C LEU A 22 3.76 1.23 -29.07
N ASP A 23 5.05 1.10 -28.75
CA ASP A 23 6.18 1.33 -29.66
C ASP A 23 7.14 0.14 -29.66
N PRO A 24 6.88 -0.87 -30.53
CA PRO A 24 7.74 -2.07 -30.63
C PRO A 24 9.18 -1.76 -31.01
N ALA A 25 9.49 -0.59 -31.59
CA ALA A 25 10.83 -0.20 -32.03
C ALA A 25 11.59 0.60 -30.96
N ALA A 26 10.93 1.06 -29.88
CA ALA A 26 11.59 1.84 -28.84
C ALA A 26 12.74 1.06 -28.19
N ARG A 27 13.84 1.75 -27.93
CA ARG A 27 14.83 1.29 -26.96
C ARG A 27 14.32 1.64 -25.57
N ILE A 28 14.30 0.68 -24.66
CA ILE A 28 13.78 0.88 -23.28
C ILE A 28 14.83 0.37 -22.30
N THR A 29 15.32 1.28 -21.45
CA THR A 29 16.33 0.98 -20.41
C THR A 29 15.72 1.26 -19.04
N LEU A 30 15.67 0.25 -18.16
CA LEU A 30 15.28 0.39 -16.76
C LEU A 30 16.52 0.43 -15.89
N VAL A 31 16.64 1.47 -15.07
CA VAL A 31 17.75 1.65 -14.12
C VAL A 31 17.23 1.46 -12.70
N SER A 32 17.89 0.64 -11.91
CA SER A 32 17.53 0.41 -10.51
C SER A 32 18.77 0.21 -9.64
N ALA A 33 18.82 0.91 -8.52
CA ALA A 33 19.84 0.70 -7.49
C ALA A 33 19.51 -0.42 -6.54
N GLU A 34 18.21 -0.79 -6.41
CA GLU A 34 17.73 -1.68 -5.38
C GLU A 34 17.91 -3.15 -5.73
N SER A 35 17.60 -3.52 -6.96
CA SER A 35 17.65 -4.91 -7.40
C SER A 35 17.87 -5.00 -8.91
N ALA A 36 18.52 -6.08 -9.37
CA ALA A 36 18.74 -6.32 -10.79
C ALA A 36 17.43 -6.58 -11.56
N HIS A 37 16.46 -7.22 -10.90
CA HIS A 37 15.17 -7.57 -11.49
C HIS A 37 14.02 -7.03 -10.65
N HIS A 38 12.88 -6.81 -11.29
CA HIS A 38 11.64 -6.51 -10.59
C HIS A 38 11.23 -7.66 -9.67
N TYR A 39 10.79 -7.31 -8.47
CA TYR A 39 10.21 -8.23 -7.49
C TYR A 39 8.96 -7.62 -6.84
N SER A 40 8.10 -8.46 -6.29
CA SER A 40 6.90 -8.03 -5.57
C SER A 40 7.29 -7.46 -4.20
N ARG A 41 7.30 -6.14 -4.06
CA ARG A 41 7.62 -5.44 -2.81
C ARG A 41 6.69 -5.84 -1.67
N THR A 42 5.43 -6.11 -1.97
CA THR A 42 4.44 -6.58 -0.99
C THR A 42 4.76 -7.96 -0.41
N ALA A 43 5.72 -8.68 -1.00
CA ALA A 43 6.16 -9.99 -0.52
C ALA A 43 7.37 -9.94 0.45
N LEU A 44 7.92 -8.75 0.74
CA LEU A 44 9.09 -8.60 1.62
C LEU A 44 8.90 -9.25 3.00
N MET A 45 7.71 -9.13 3.58
CA MET A 45 7.39 -9.77 4.84
C MET A 45 7.53 -11.30 4.77
N TYR A 46 7.09 -11.92 3.69
CA TYR A 46 7.14 -13.38 3.51
C TYR A 46 8.58 -13.89 3.30
N LEU A 47 9.47 -13.06 2.72
CA LEU A 47 10.90 -13.34 2.65
C LEU A 47 11.51 -13.39 4.06
N TYR A 48 11.23 -12.38 4.88
CA TYR A 48 11.75 -12.34 6.25
C TYR A 48 11.25 -13.50 7.11
N MET A 49 9.97 -13.85 6.98
CA MET A 49 9.37 -14.99 7.70
C MET A 49 9.82 -16.36 7.19
N GLY A 50 10.52 -16.41 6.03
CA GLY A 50 10.98 -17.66 5.43
C GLY A 50 9.90 -18.43 4.67
N HIS A 51 8.78 -17.80 4.36
CA HIS A 51 7.69 -18.41 3.60
C HIS A 51 7.97 -18.44 2.10
N LEU A 52 8.76 -17.48 1.59
CA LEU A 52 9.16 -17.35 0.20
C LEU A 52 10.68 -17.14 0.12
N ARG A 53 11.27 -17.56 -1.00
CA ARG A 53 12.64 -17.18 -1.39
C ARG A 53 12.57 -15.97 -2.31
N TYR A 54 13.66 -15.25 -2.48
CA TYR A 54 13.70 -14.07 -3.35
C TYR A 54 13.22 -14.40 -4.79
N GLN A 55 13.63 -15.53 -5.34
CA GLN A 55 13.20 -15.96 -6.68
C GLN A 55 11.68 -16.14 -6.81
N ASP A 56 11.00 -16.52 -5.71
CA ASP A 56 9.55 -16.75 -5.67
C ASP A 56 8.77 -15.41 -5.66
N THR A 57 9.45 -14.29 -5.40
CA THR A 57 8.87 -12.95 -5.43
C THR A 57 8.98 -12.25 -6.79
N LYS A 58 9.72 -12.84 -7.75
CA LYS A 58 9.86 -12.29 -9.10
C LYS A 58 8.67 -12.73 -9.96
N PRO A 59 7.80 -11.81 -10.41
CA PRO A 59 6.64 -12.16 -11.22
C PRO A 59 7.03 -12.55 -12.65
N TYR A 60 8.26 -12.24 -13.05
CA TYR A 60 8.79 -12.56 -14.37
C TYR A 60 10.09 -13.34 -14.24
N GLY A 61 10.28 -14.37 -15.05
CA GLY A 61 11.54 -15.08 -15.18
C GLY A 61 12.65 -14.20 -15.76
N ASP A 62 13.92 -14.58 -15.54
CA ASP A 62 15.05 -13.75 -16.00
C ASP A 62 15.13 -13.62 -17.54
N TRP A 63 14.64 -14.61 -18.26
CA TRP A 63 14.50 -14.63 -19.73
C TRP A 63 13.52 -13.57 -20.28
N PHE A 64 12.51 -13.23 -19.50
CA PHE A 64 11.41 -12.33 -19.89
C PHE A 64 11.89 -10.96 -20.36
N TRP A 65 12.91 -10.43 -19.73
CA TRP A 65 13.43 -9.09 -20.02
C TRP A 65 14.07 -9.02 -21.42
N ALA A 66 14.88 -10.02 -21.75
CA ALA A 66 15.49 -10.14 -23.07
C ALA A 66 14.44 -10.36 -24.17
N GLU A 67 13.46 -11.24 -23.96
CA GLU A 67 12.38 -11.45 -24.93
C GLU A 67 11.57 -10.19 -25.21
N ASN A 68 11.32 -9.37 -24.16
CA ASN A 68 10.64 -8.10 -24.32
C ASN A 68 11.61 -6.95 -24.73
N ARG A 69 12.87 -7.26 -24.99
CA ARG A 69 13.91 -6.29 -25.38
C ARG A 69 13.96 -5.09 -24.41
N LEU A 70 13.91 -5.39 -23.10
CA LEU A 70 14.06 -4.45 -22.02
C LEU A 70 15.47 -4.55 -21.46
N GLU A 71 16.23 -3.46 -21.54
CA GLU A 71 17.57 -3.36 -21.03
C GLU A 71 17.52 -3.03 -19.52
N LEU A 72 18.07 -3.91 -18.69
CA LEU A 72 18.14 -3.70 -17.23
C LEU A 72 19.54 -3.23 -16.84
N VAL A 73 19.61 -2.14 -16.08
CA VAL A 73 20.86 -1.58 -15.56
C VAL A 73 20.78 -1.52 -14.04
N HIS A 74 21.55 -2.39 -13.37
CA HIS A 74 21.65 -2.38 -11.90
C HIS A 74 22.70 -1.35 -11.47
N ALA A 75 22.24 -0.11 -11.26
CA ALA A 75 23.05 1.02 -10.82
C ALA A 75 22.15 2.11 -10.21
N GLU A 76 22.74 2.98 -9.40
CA GLU A 76 22.08 4.18 -8.90
C GLU A 76 22.17 5.31 -9.95
N ALA A 77 21.05 6.01 -10.17
CA ALA A 77 21.02 7.26 -10.91
C ALA A 77 21.45 8.39 -9.97
N THR A 78 22.69 8.85 -10.10
CA THR A 78 23.33 9.82 -9.20
C THR A 78 23.19 11.27 -9.67
N GLY A 79 22.83 11.48 -10.94
CA GLY A 79 22.64 12.81 -11.51
C GLY A 79 21.69 12.79 -12.70
N LEU A 80 21.01 13.91 -12.92
CA LEU A 80 20.15 14.16 -14.06
C LEU A 80 20.48 15.55 -14.63
N ASP A 81 20.87 15.59 -15.89
CA ASP A 81 21.03 16.84 -16.66
C ASP A 81 19.87 16.91 -17.69
N PRO A 82 18.82 17.68 -17.39
CA PRO A 82 17.69 17.81 -18.31
C PRO A 82 18.04 18.53 -19.61
N ALA A 83 18.98 19.48 -19.57
CA ALA A 83 19.37 20.26 -20.76
C ALA A 83 20.15 19.40 -21.74
N ALA A 84 21.09 18.57 -21.26
CA ALA A 84 21.81 17.61 -22.06
C ALA A 84 21.04 16.33 -22.35
N ARG A 85 19.87 16.13 -21.73
CA ARG A 85 19.06 14.87 -21.75
C ARG A 85 19.90 13.65 -21.37
N GLN A 86 20.60 13.72 -20.25
CA GLN A 86 21.47 12.66 -19.77
C GLN A 86 21.20 12.32 -18.31
N VAL A 87 21.25 11.03 -18.00
CA VAL A 87 21.26 10.48 -16.63
C VAL A 87 22.67 9.98 -16.34
N GLN A 88 23.24 10.39 -15.22
CA GLN A 88 24.53 9.89 -14.72
C GLN A 88 24.29 8.73 -13.76
N LEU A 89 25.05 7.65 -13.90
CA LEU A 89 24.98 6.47 -13.05
C LEU A 89 26.18 6.38 -12.10
N SER A 90 26.00 5.68 -10.98
CA SER A 90 27.06 5.39 -9.99
C SER A 90 28.25 4.63 -10.56
N THR A 91 28.09 3.95 -11.70
CA THR A 91 29.15 3.28 -12.46
C THR A 91 30.04 4.24 -13.26
N GLY A 92 29.71 5.53 -13.29
CA GLY A 92 30.33 6.53 -14.16
C GLY A 92 29.73 6.60 -15.57
N GLN A 93 28.87 5.67 -15.95
CA GLN A 93 28.19 5.70 -17.24
C GLN A 93 27.17 6.85 -17.31
N ARG A 94 27.01 7.41 -18.52
CA ARG A 94 25.97 8.38 -18.84
C ARG A 94 25.01 7.78 -19.85
N LEU A 95 23.73 7.84 -19.58
CA LEU A 95 22.65 7.39 -20.46
C LEU A 95 21.96 8.61 -21.08
N ALA A 96 22.06 8.74 -22.40
CA ALA A 96 21.24 9.71 -23.13
C ALA A 96 19.83 9.17 -23.29
N TYR A 97 18.81 10.04 -23.28
CA TYR A 97 17.42 9.69 -23.44
C TYR A 97 16.68 10.65 -24.38
N ASP A 98 15.67 10.14 -25.08
CA ASP A 98 14.65 10.95 -25.74
C ASP A 98 13.53 11.31 -24.76
N GLN A 99 13.14 10.34 -23.92
CA GLN A 99 12.10 10.44 -22.89
C GLN A 99 12.62 9.81 -21.59
N LEU A 100 12.32 10.43 -20.45
CA LEU A 100 12.73 9.97 -19.12
C LEU A 100 11.53 9.82 -18.20
N LEU A 101 11.37 8.66 -17.57
CA LEU A 101 10.39 8.43 -16.50
C LEU A 101 11.10 8.30 -15.16
N LEU A 102 10.72 9.15 -14.20
CA LEU A 102 11.10 9.05 -12.80
C LEU A 102 10.03 8.21 -12.07
N ALA A 103 10.35 6.97 -11.72
CA ALA A 103 9.54 6.04 -10.94
C ALA A 103 10.30 5.64 -9.66
N THR A 104 10.86 6.66 -8.97
CA THR A 104 11.83 6.52 -7.88
C THR A 104 11.21 6.06 -6.55
N GLY A 105 9.88 5.93 -6.49
CA GLY A 105 9.17 5.40 -5.33
C GLY A 105 9.24 6.31 -4.10
N SER A 106 9.31 5.68 -2.94
CA SER A 106 9.33 6.34 -1.63
C SER A 106 10.54 5.96 -0.81
N VAL A 107 10.72 6.64 0.31
CA VAL A 107 11.69 6.34 1.37
C VAL A 107 10.99 6.39 2.72
N THR A 108 11.52 5.69 3.73
CA THR A 108 10.99 5.78 5.10
C THR A 108 11.05 7.21 5.61
N ARG A 109 9.99 7.67 6.23
CA ARG A 109 9.91 9.00 6.84
C ARG A 109 10.44 8.96 8.26
N PHE A 110 11.52 9.70 8.51
CA PHE A 110 12.06 9.96 9.83
C PHE A 110 11.70 11.37 10.31
N PHE A 111 11.62 11.58 11.64
CA PHE A 111 11.23 12.86 12.24
C PHE A 111 12.35 13.49 13.07
N ASN A 112 13.61 13.17 12.77
CA ASN A 112 14.80 13.69 13.43
C ASN A 112 14.85 13.39 14.95
N TRP A 113 14.34 12.21 15.36
CA TRP A 113 14.45 11.79 16.73
C TRP A 113 15.93 11.61 17.16
N PRO A 114 16.30 12.06 18.37
CA PRO A 114 17.60 11.73 18.92
C PRO A 114 17.81 10.22 18.90
N GLY A 115 18.98 9.76 18.42
CA GLY A 115 19.31 8.35 18.31
C GLY A 115 18.74 7.60 17.12
N GLN A 116 18.01 8.24 16.20
CA GLN A 116 17.47 7.57 15.01
C GLN A 116 18.54 6.99 14.05
N GLN A 117 19.80 7.44 14.17
CA GLN A 117 20.93 6.96 13.38
C GLN A 117 21.64 5.75 14.02
N LEU A 118 21.27 5.34 15.23
CA LEU A 118 21.86 4.19 15.91
C LEU A 118 21.67 2.90 15.13
N ARG A 119 22.64 1.98 15.26
CA ARG A 119 22.54 0.66 14.65
C ARG A 119 21.38 -0.13 15.28
N GLY A 120 20.50 -0.67 14.43
CA GLY A 120 19.25 -1.31 14.85
C GLY A 120 18.04 -0.37 14.80
N VAL A 121 18.17 0.88 14.32
CA VAL A 121 17.04 1.75 13.96
C VAL A 121 16.90 1.77 12.44
N GLN A 122 15.72 1.46 11.91
CA GLN A 122 15.45 1.50 10.49
C GLN A 122 13.96 1.48 10.16
N GLY A 123 13.61 1.83 8.93
CA GLY A 123 12.31 1.53 8.35
C GLY A 123 12.34 0.24 7.52
N LEU A 124 11.22 -0.02 6.84
CA LEU A 124 11.10 -1.08 5.84
C LEU A 124 10.39 -0.52 4.62
N TYR A 125 11.11 -0.41 3.51
CA TYR A 125 10.53 -0.03 2.23
C TYR A 125 11.00 -0.95 1.11
N GLY A 126 12.27 -1.30 1.06
CA GLY A 126 12.87 -2.08 -0.01
C GLY A 126 13.69 -3.27 0.46
N LEU A 127 14.26 -3.98 -0.52
CA LEU A 127 15.11 -5.15 -0.28
C LEU A 127 16.34 -4.84 0.58
N PRO A 128 17.06 -3.71 0.40
CA PRO A 128 18.18 -3.37 1.26
C PRO A 128 17.78 -3.19 2.74
N ASP A 129 16.58 -2.64 3.00
CA ASP A 129 16.05 -2.53 4.36
C ASP A 129 15.77 -3.92 4.95
N LEU A 130 15.22 -4.83 4.16
CA LEU A 130 14.95 -6.20 4.57
C LEU A 130 16.26 -6.95 4.91
N GLU A 131 17.28 -6.81 4.08
CA GLU A 131 18.59 -7.43 4.31
C GLU A 131 19.24 -6.89 5.59
N LYS A 132 19.18 -5.56 5.81
CA LYS A 132 19.63 -4.92 7.03
C LYS A 132 18.83 -5.41 8.24
N MET A 133 17.50 -5.45 8.15
CA MET A 133 16.62 -5.97 9.20
C MET A 133 16.96 -7.42 9.54
N THR A 134 17.11 -8.26 8.51
CA THR A 134 17.44 -9.69 8.69
C THR A 134 18.75 -9.88 9.49
N ARG A 135 19.77 -9.08 9.18
CA ARG A 135 21.05 -9.11 9.88
C ARG A 135 20.95 -8.55 11.30
N ASP A 136 20.30 -7.40 11.46
CA ASP A 136 20.30 -6.65 12.72
C ASP A 136 19.34 -7.24 13.77
N THR A 137 18.41 -8.12 13.37
CA THR A 137 17.47 -8.82 14.26
C THR A 137 17.92 -10.24 14.61
N GLN A 138 19.10 -10.69 14.18
CA GLN A 138 19.62 -12.00 14.60
C GLN A 138 19.92 -12.02 16.09
N GLY A 139 19.33 -12.98 16.83
CA GLY A 139 19.59 -13.21 18.25
C GLY A 139 19.00 -12.17 19.20
N ILE A 140 18.27 -11.17 18.73
CA ILE A 140 17.58 -10.21 19.60
C ILE A 140 16.33 -10.85 20.23
N ARG A 141 15.89 -10.27 21.36
CA ARG A 141 14.71 -10.77 22.10
C ARG A 141 13.55 -9.78 22.11
N ARG A 142 13.83 -8.49 21.98
CA ARG A 142 12.83 -7.41 22.07
C ARG A 142 13.03 -6.37 20.99
N ALA A 143 11.93 -5.96 20.38
CA ALA A 143 11.89 -4.89 19.43
C ALA A 143 10.74 -3.92 19.73
N VAL A 144 10.94 -2.66 19.38
CA VAL A 144 9.89 -1.64 19.41
C VAL A 144 9.58 -1.26 17.95
N VAL A 145 8.29 -1.20 17.62
CA VAL A 145 7.82 -0.70 16.33
C VAL A 145 7.04 0.59 16.57
N VAL A 146 7.37 1.65 15.84
CA VAL A 146 6.76 2.98 15.98
C VAL A 146 5.89 3.30 14.79
N GLY A 147 4.57 3.35 15.00
CA GLY A 147 3.57 3.71 14.00
C GLY A 147 2.50 2.63 13.76
N GLY A 148 1.23 3.03 13.86
CA GLY A 148 0.05 2.17 13.78
C GLY A 148 -0.54 2.04 12.36
N GLY A 149 0.28 2.04 11.30
CA GLY A 149 -0.14 1.80 9.93
C GLY A 149 0.15 0.39 9.43
N LEU A 150 -0.02 0.14 8.12
CA LEU A 150 0.22 -1.17 7.49
C LEU A 150 1.65 -1.66 7.68
N ILE A 151 2.66 -0.81 7.46
CA ILE A 151 4.06 -1.19 7.65
C ILE A 151 4.33 -1.57 9.11
N GLY A 152 3.69 -0.89 10.07
CA GLY A 152 3.86 -1.18 11.49
C GLY A 152 3.36 -2.58 11.87
N ILE A 153 2.19 -2.97 11.39
CA ILE A 153 1.66 -4.31 11.67
C ILE A 153 2.44 -5.40 10.93
N GLU A 154 2.90 -5.13 9.70
CA GLU A 154 3.74 -6.06 8.95
C GLU A 154 5.06 -6.30 9.68
N LEU A 155 5.74 -5.25 10.16
CA LEU A 155 6.94 -5.36 10.99
C LEU A 155 6.67 -6.14 12.28
N ALA A 156 5.54 -5.89 12.94
CA ALA A 156 5.18 -6.61 14.16
C ALA A 156 4.97 -8.10 13.88
N GLU A 157 4.27 -8.47 12.81
CA GLU A 157 4.08 -9.86 12.40
C GLU A 157 5.40 -10.54 12.02
N MET A 158 6.25 -9.86 11.25
CA MET A 158 7.58 -10.35 10.85
C MET A 158 8.45 -10.68 12.05
N LEU A 159 8.54 -9.77 13.01
CA LEU A 159 9.36 -9.96 14.22
C LEU A 159 8.78 -11.05 15.12
N HIS A 160 7.45 -11.04 15.32
CA HIS A 160 6.75 -12.07 16.09
C HIS A 160 6.96 -13.47 15.50
N ALA A 161 6.91 -13.62 14.18
CA ALA A 161 7.15 -14.91 13.50
C ALA A 161 8.55 -15.50 13.77
N ARG A 162 9.52 -14.67 14.19
CA ARG A 162 10.85 -15.11 14.64
C ARG A 162 10.99 -15.21 16.15
N GLY A 163 9.91 -15.16 16.91
CA GLY A 163 9.90 -15.26 18.37
C GLY A 163 10.45 -14.03 19.09
N ILE A 164 10.50 -12.88 18.44
CA ILE A 164 10.93 -11.62 19.04
C ILE A 164 9.70 -10.97 19.69
N HIS A 165 9.83 -10.57 20.95
CA HIS A 165 8.78 -9.82 21.65
C HIS A 165 8.67 -8.41 21.08
N VAL A 166 7.48 -8.01 20.68
CA VAL A 166 7.23 -6.73 20.00
C VAL A 166 6.35 -5.83 20.86
N THR A 167 6.80 -4.58 21.06
CA THR A 167 5.97 -3.48 21.56
C THR A 167 5.66 -2.55 20.38
N LEU A 168 4.39 -2.38 20.05
CA LEU A 168 3.91 -1.51 18.96
C LEU A 168 3.40 -0.20 19.55
N LEU A 169 4.08 0.92 19.26
CA LEU A 169 3.72 2.24 19.74
C LEU A 169 2.81 2.95 18.71
N VAL A 170 1.65 3.38 19.16
CA VAL A 170 0.65 4.10 18.37
C VAL A 170 0.27 5.36 19.14
N ARG A 171 0.49 6.52 18.55
CA ARG A 171 0.20 7.81 19.21
C ARG A 171 -1.30 8.11 19.30
N GLU A 172 -2.09 7.54 18.39
CA GLU A 172 -3.53 7.72 18.29
C GLU A 172 -4.26 6.94 19.40
N SER A 173 -5.56 7.24 19.58
CA SER A 173 -6.43 6.62 20.59
C SER A 173 -6.85 5.19 20.25
N ARG A 174 -6.74 4.82 18.97
CA ARG A 174 -7.02 3.48 18.44
C ARG A 174 -6.08 3.16 17.27
N TYR A 175 -5.97 1.88 16.97
CA TYR A 175 -5.16 1.44 15.85
C TYR A 175 -5.67 1.98 14.52
N TRP A 176 -4.79 2.59 13.74
CA TRP A 176 -5.03 3.15 12.40
C TRP A 176 -6.25 4.09 12.33
N GLU A 177 -6.40 4.92 13.34
CA GLU A 177 -7.54 5.80 13.61
C GLU A 177 -7.94 6.70 12.44
N LEU A 178 -6.98 7.14 11.65
CA LEU A 178 -7.22 8.00 10.48
C LEU A 178 -7.84 7.26 9.28
N VAL A 179 -7.87 5.94 9.31
CA VAL A 179 -8.29 5.09 8.18
C VAL A 179 -9.44 4.17 8.55
N LEU A 180 -9.36 3.50 9.71
CA LEU A 180 -10.35 2.51 10.12
C LEU A 180 -11.43 3.14 11.02
N PRO A 181 -12.72 2.88 10.75
CA PRO A 181 -13.78 3.10 11.71
C PRO A 181 -13.53 2.32 13.02
N PRO A 182 -14.18 2.73 14.15
CA PRO A 182 -13.91 2.16 15.47
C PRO A 182 -14.05 0.63 15.54
N GLU A 183 -15.05 0.06 14.91
CA GLU A 183 -15.33 -1.40 14.98
C GLU A 183 -14.26 -2.21 14.22
N GLU A 184 -13.78 -1.72 13.09
CA GLU A 184 -12.68 -2.31 12.36
C GLU A 184 -11.37 -2.21 13.14
N ALA A 185 -11.07 -1.04 13.71
CA ALA A 185 -9.89 -0.82 14.55
C ALA A 185 -9.89 -1.80 15.74
N ALA A 186 -11.01 -1.91 16.46
CA ALA A 186 -11.14 -2.83 17.59
C ALA A 186 -10.91 -4.31 17.19
N LEU A 187 -11.36 -4.70 15.97
CA LEU A 187 -11.14 -6.06 15.49
C LEU A 187 -9.65 -6.31 15.20
N VAL A 188 -8.94 -5.33 14.64
CA VAL A 188 -7.49 -5.41 14.41
C VAL A 188 -6.71 -5.41 15.73
N GLU A 189 -7.06 -4.55 16.70
CA GLU A 189 -6.45 -4.50 18.04
C GLU A 189 -6.58 -5.84 18.76
N ARG A 190 -7.74 -6.50 18.62
CA ARG A 190 -7.95 -7.87 19.12
C ARG A 190 -6.98 -8.86 18.46
N GLN A 191 -6.74 -8.75 17.14
CA GLN A 191 -5.76 -9.62 16.46
C GLN A 191 -4.34 -9.37 16.97
N ILE A 192 -3.95 -8.12 17.15
CA ILE A 192 -2.64 -7.74 17.70
C ILE A 192 -2.45 -8.40 19.08
N SER A 193 -3.46 -8.31 19.95
CA SER A 193 -3.44 -8.90 21.29
C SER A 193 -3.39 -10.44 21.26
N LEU A 194 -4.16 -11.09 20.38
CA LEU A 194 -4.16 -12.54 20.22
C LEU A 194 -2.82 -13.11 19.76
N HIS A 195 -2.00 -12.32 19.09
CA HIS A 195 -0.64 -12.66 18.70
C HIS A 195 0.42 -12.15 19.68
N HIS A 196 0.02 -11.80 20.92
CA HIS A 196 0.92 -11.41 22.01
C HIS A 196 1.84 -10.23 21.66
N VAL A 197 1.45 -9.37 20.73
CA VAL A 197 2.10 -8.09 20.48
C VAL A 197 1.57 -7.06 21.49
N GLU A 198 2.48 -6.41 22.21
CA GLU A 198 2.14 -5.37 23.17
C GLU A 198 1.77 -4.09 22.44
N LEU A 199 0.47 -3.80 22.31
CA LEU A 199 -0.02 -2.56 21.71
C LEU A 199 -0.07 -1.45 22.76
N ARG A 200 0.63 -0.36 22.50
CA ARG A 200 0.65 0.86 23.33
C ARG A 200 -0.02 2.01 22.56
N LEU A 201 -1.30 2.24 22.81
CA LEU A 201 -2.03 3.41 22.30
C LEU A 201 -1.62 4.68 23.10
N HIS A 202 -1.92 5.87 22.55
CA HIS A 202 -1.54 7.16 23.12
C HIS A 202 -0.06 7.28 23.49
N THR A 203 0.82 6.56 22.76
CA THR A 203 2.23 6.48 23.13
C THR A 203 3.11 6.90 21.96
N GLU A 204 3.92 7.94 22.20
CA GLU A 204 4.89 8.46 21.23
C GLU A 204 6.31 8.21 21.66
N MET A 205 7.19 7.91 20.70
CA MET A 205 8.61 7.85 20.90
C MET A 205 9.20 9.28 20.97
N ARG A 206 9.98 9.56 22.01
CA ARG A 206 10.75 10.79 22.14
C ARG A 206 12.16 10.66 21.58
N GLU A 207 12.84 9.56 21.93
CA GLU A 207 14.23 9.32 21.55
C GLU A 207 14.58 7.82 21.60
N VAL A 208 15.71 7.46 20.98
CA VAL A 208 16.30 6.13 21.04
C VAL A 208 17.64 6.23 21.78
N LEU A 209 17.86 5.35 22.77
CA LEU A 209 19.11 5.27 23.53
C LEU A 209 20.01 4.17 22.95
N GLY A 210 21.30 4.50 22.85
CA GLY A 210 22.33 3.57 22.43
C GLY A 210 23.11 2.97 23.60
N ASP A 211 23.78 1.86 23.33
CA ASP A 211 24.85 1.32 24.18
C ASP A 211 26.21 1.93 23.80
N ALA A 212 27.29 1.45 24.45
CA ALA A 212 28.64 1.91 24.20
C ALA A 212 29.15 1.62 22.78
N ASP A 213 28.54 0.64 22.08
CA ASP A 213 28.90 0.23 20.73
C ASP A 213 28.03 0.95 19.66
N GLY A 214 27.18 1.91 20.06
CA GLY A 214 26.29 2.64 19.18
C GLY A 214 25.11 1.81 18.66
N ARG A 215 24.72 0.73 19.36
CA ARG A 215 23.52 -0.05 19.07
C ARG A 215 22.36 0.39 19.96
N VAL A 216 21.15 0.17 19.46
CA VAL A 216 19.93 0.39 20.23
C VAL A 216 19.93 -0.46 21.50
N ARG A 217 19.64 0.17 22.67
CA ARG A 217 19.38 -0.50 23.94
C ARG A 217 17.98 -0.23 24.50
N ALA A 218 17.38 0.90 24.17
CA ALA A 218 16.01 1.26 24.60
C ALA A 218 15.41 2.37 23.74
N VAL A 219 14.07 2.48 23.80
CA VAL A 219 13.29 3.64 23.37
C VAL A 219 12.78 4.38 24.61
N VAL A 220 12.80 5.72 24.58
CA VAL A 220 12.18 6.54 25.63
C VAL A 220 10.92 7.17 25.05
N THR A 221 9.81 7.01 25.74
CA THR A 221 8.53 7.62 25.36
C THR A 221 8.45 9.09 25.76
N THR A 222 7.49 9.83 25.24
CA THR A 222 7.21 11.22 25.65
C THR A 222 6.80 11.33 27.11
N ALA A 223 6.25 10.26 27.71
CA ALA A 223 5.94 10.17 29.14
C ALA A 223 7.19 9.89 30.02
N GLY A 224 8.37 9.68 29.40
CA GLY A 224 9.62 9.41 30.12
C GLY A 224 9.84 7.93 30.45
N GLU A 225 8.98 7.01 30.02
CA GLU A 225 9.17 5.58 30.21
C GLU A 225 10.28 5.08 29.30
N GLU A 226 11.22 4.30 29.85
CA GLU A 226 12.26 3.61 29.09
C GLU A 226 11.83 2.18 28.77
N LEU A 227 11.73 1.86 27.47
CA LEU A 227 11.36 0.55 26.93
C LEU A 227 12.60 -0.16 26.40
N PRO A 228 13.14 -1.16 27.12
CA PRO A 228 14.33 -1.89 26.70
C PRO A 228 14.08 -2.66 25.40
N CYS A 229 14.93 -2.47 24.39
CA CYS A 229 14.86 -3.19 23.13
C CYS A 229 16.23 -3.23 22.44
N GLN A 230 16.40 -4.09 21.45
CA GLN A 230 17.62 -4.21 20.66
C GLN A 230 17.43 -3.79 19.18
N TRP A 231 16.19 -3.48 18.81
CA TRP A 231 15.86 -3.03 17.46
C TRP A 231 14.61 -2.13 17.47
N VAL A 232 14.61 -1.11 16.61
CA VAL A 232 13.49 -0.17 16.46
C VAL A 232 13.09 -0.07 15.01
N GLY A 233 11.82 -0.43 14.72
CA GLY A 233 11.18 -0.28 13.43
C GLY A 233 10.45 1.05 13.30
N ILE A 234 10.84 1.89 12.35
CA ILE A 234 10.17 3.15 12.05
C ILE A 234 9.12 2.93 10.97
N ALA A 235 7.86 2.97 11.36
CA ALA A 235 6.69 2.73 10.52
C ALA A 235 5.71 3.94 10.51
N THR A 236 6.26 5.14 10.64
CA THR A 236 5.51 6.41 10.72
C THR A 236 5.14 6.98 9.33
N GLY A 237 5.14 6.12 8.33
CA GLY A 237 4.84 6.41 6.94
C GLY A 237 6.07 6.51 6.06
N VAL A 238 5.82 6.76 4.79
CA VAL A 238 6.84 6.94 3.75
C VAL A 238 6.69 8.32 3.10
N ALA A 239 7.77 8.81 2.51
CA ALA A 239 7.79 10.06 1.76
C ALA A 239 8.28 9.78 0.33
N PRO A 240 7.79 10.52 -0.69
CA PRO A 240 8.30 10.45 -2.04
C PRO A 240 9.82 10.61 -2.10
N ASN A 241 10.49 9.77 -2.90
CA ASN A 241 11.93 9.90 -3.13
C ASN A 241 12.20 11.00 -4.15
N LEU A 242 12.61 12.17 -3.66
CA LEU A 242 12.79 13.40 -4.45
C LEU A 242 14.25 13.75 -4.74
N ALA A 243 15.21 12.97 -4.25
CA ALA A 243 16.61 13.34 -4.25
C ALA A 243 17.11 13.73 -5.67
N LEU A 244 16.91 12.85 -6.66
CA LEU A 244 17.32 13.07 -8.04
C LEU A 244 16.59 14.25 -8.69
N ALA A 245 15.27 14.36 -8.50
CA ALA A 245 14.45 15.42 -9.08
C ALA A 245 14.82 16.80 -8.53
N LYS A 246 15.04 16.92 -7.22
CA LYS A 246 15.46 18.16 -6.57
C LYS A 246 16.86 18.60 -7.05
N ALA A 247 17.80 17.66 -7.11
CA ALA A 247 19.17 17.95 -7.59
C ALA A 247 19.18 18.42 -9.05
N ALA A 248 18.23 17.95 -9.86
CA ALA A 248 18.07 18.35 -11.26
C ALA A 248 17.18 19.61 -11.46
N GLY A 249 16.72 20.25 -10.39
CA GLY A 249 15.91 21.47 -10.46
C GLY A 249 14.48 21.27 -10.95
N LEU A 250 13.93 20.05 -10.92
CA LEU A 250 12.52 19.82 -11.24
C LEU A 250 11.62 20.43 -10.16
N ALA A 251 10.44 20.89 -10.56
CA ALA A 251 9.45 21.40 -9.62
C ALA A 251 8.95 20.29 -8.68
N THR A 252 9.14 20.47 -7.38
CA THR A 252 8.74 19.54 -6.33
C THR A 252 8.04 20.28 -5.19
N ASP A 253 7.17 19.57 -4.48
CA ASP A 253 6.62 19.95 -3.18
C ASP A 253 6.72 18.73 -2.25
N ARG A 254 5.62 18.08 -1.90
CA ARG A 254 5.63 16.77 -1.21
C ARG A 254 6.01 15.61 -2.13
N GLY A 255 5.83 15.77 -3.44
CA GLY A 255 6.21 14.87 -4.52
C GLY A 255 6.80 15.63 -5.70
N ILE A 256 7.16 14.94 -6.77
CA ILE A 256 7.51 15.56 -8.06
C ILE A 256 6.20 16.05 -8.69
N LEU A 257 6.09 17.36 -8.92
CA LEU A 257 4.88 17.97 -9.43
C LEU A 257 4.62 17.56 -10.88
N VAL A 258 3.46 16.95 -11.13
CA VAL A 258 3.03 16.52 -12.47
C VAL A 258 1.65 17.09 -12.82
N ASP A 259 1.40 17.22 -14.13
CA ASP A 259 0.09 17.50 -14.68
C ASP A 259 -0.80 16.23 -14.74
N GLU A 260 -2.00 16.34 -15.31
CA GLU A 260 -2.92 15.20 -15.46
C GLU A 260 -2.39 14.11 -16.41
N HIS A 261 -1.39 14.41 -17.24
CA HIS A 261 -0.71 13.48 -18.15
C HIS A 261 0.60 12.94 -17.58
N LEU A 262 0.89 13.17 -16.29
CA LEU A 262 2.10 12.75 -15.58
C LEU A 262 3.40 13.42 -16.11
N ARG A 263 3.29 14.59 -16.77
CA ARG A 263 4.41 15.40 -17.23
C ARG A 263 4.93 16.25 -16.08
N THR A 264 6.25 16.33 -15.95
CA THR A 264 6.90 17.23 -14.98
C THR A 264 7.02 18.67 -15.52
N SER A 265 7.72 19.54 -14.79
CA SER A 265 8.06 20.89 -15.24
C SER A 265 9.06 20.94 -16.41
N VAL A 266 9.65 19.80 -16.78
CA VAL A 266 10.67 19.69 -17.81
C VAL A 266 10.15 18.84 -18.97
N PRO A 267 10.14 19.38 -20.22
CA PRO A 267 9.72 18.64 -21.40
C PRO A 267 10.52 17.35 -21.61
N GLY A 268 9.81 16.24 -21.87
CA GLY A 268 10.42 14.94 -22.08
C GLY A 268 10.80 14.22 -20.78
N VAL A 269 10.47 14.81 -19.61
CA VAL A 269 10.64 14.18 -18.29
C VAL A 269 9.28 14.01 -17.62
N TYR A 270 8.99 12.79 -17.16
CA TYR A 270 7.74 12.37 -16.53
C TYR A 270 8.01 11.84 -15.13
N ALA A 271 6.99 11.82 -14.27
CA ALA A 271 7.07 11.14 -12.99
C ALA A 271 5.77 10.40 -12.73
N ALA A 272 5.87 9.20 -12.13
CA ALA A 272 4.73 8.36 -11.84
C ALA A 272 4.98 7.45 -10.61
N GLY A 273 3.89 6.98 -10.00
CA GLY A 273 3.90 6.19 -8.78
C GLY A 273 4.13 7.04 -7.53
N ASP A 274 4.65 6.41 -6.48
CA ASP A 274 4.77 7.03 -5.14
C ASP A 274 5.53 8.35 -5.11
N CYS A 275 6.43 8.60 -6.08
CA CYS A 275 7.22 9.84 -6.13
C CYS A 275 6.46 11.02 -6.76
N ALA A 276 5.37 10.77 -7.47
CA ALA A 276 4.62 11.81 -8.19
C ALA A 276 3.60 12.52 -7.28
N GLN A 277 3.42 13.83 -7.53
CA GLN A 277 2.37 14.65 -6.91
C GLN A 277 1.55 15.31 -8.01
N HIS A 278 0.27 14.98 -8.06
CA HIS A 278 -0.69 15.62 -8.96
C HIS A 278 -0.90 17.07 -8.54
N ARG A 279 -0.73 18.03 -9.48
CA ARG A 279 -1.00 19.46 -9.25
C ARG A 279 -2.48 19.71 -8.98
N GLU A 280 -3.33 19.00 -9.74
CA GLU A 280 -4.78 19.11 -9.69
C GLU A 280 -5.36 17.70 -9.51
N PRO A 281 -5.37 17.17 -8.26
CA PRO A 281 -5.96 15.85 -8.00
C PRO A 281 -7.47 15.88 -8.28
N GLY A 282 -7.99 14.81 -8.86
CA GLY A 282 -9.42 14.66 -9.11
C GLY A 282 -10.25 14.61 -7.81
N PRO A 283 -11.58 14.68 -7.91
CA PRO A 283 -12.46 14.62 -6.75
C PRO A 283 -12.21 13.39 -5.89
N GLY A 284 -11.96 13.58 -4.58
CA GLY A 284 -11.68 12.51 -3.62
C GLY A 284 -10.31 11.83 -3.78
N GLN A 285 -9.42 12.37 -4.61
CA GLN A 285 -8.04 11.92 -4.73
C GLN A 285 -7.12 12.72 -3.81
N VAL A 286 -6.09 12.05 -3.28
CA VAL A 286 -4.99 12.71 -2.58
C VAL A 286 -3.90 13.11 -3.59
N PRO A 287 -3.18 14.21 -3.38
CA PRO A 287 -2.18 14.67 -4.34
C PRO A 287 -1.04 13.67 -4.58
N VAL A 288 -0.66 12.90 -3.57
CA VAL A 288 0.38 11.84 -3.64
C VAL A 288 -0.28 10.52 -3.29
N GLU A 289 -0.21 9.56 -4.19
CA GLU A 289 -0.84 8.24 -4.05
C GLU A 289 0.25 7.17 -3.90
N GLN A 290 0.50 6.71 -2.67
CA GLN A 290 1.53 5.72 -2.34
C GLN A 290 0.88 4.34 -2.16
N LEU A 291 0.44 3.76 -3.28
CA LEU A 291 -0.24 2.47 -3.30
C LEU A 291 0.18 1.66 -4.54
N TRP A 292 0.35 0.36 -4.38
CA TRP A 292 0.75 -0.53 -5.46
C TRP A 292 -0.19 -0.44 -6.69
N TYR A 293 -1.50 -0.42 -6.45
CA TYR A 293 -2.51 -0.37 -7.52
C TYR A 293 -2.45 0.94 -8.31
N THR A 294 -2.36 2.07 -7.62
CA THR A 294 -2.26 3.39 -8.27
C THR A 294 -0.93 3.54 -9.00
N GLY A 295 0.17 3.00 -8.43
CA GLY A 295 1.47 2.98 -9.10
C GLY A 295 1.44 2.21 -10.42
N ARG A 296 0.74 1.07 -10.48
CA ARG A 296 0.52 0.32 -11.71
C ARG A 296 -0.29 1.11 -12.74
N MET A 297 -1.41 1.70 -12.33
CA MET A 297 -2.29 2.50 -13.21
C MET A 297 -1.57 3.74 -13.76
N GLN A 298 -0.79 4.43 -12.92
CA GLN A 298 0.03 5.56 -13.36
C GLN A 298 1.12 5.12 -14.35
N GLY A 299 1.74 3.95 -14.14
CA GLY A 299 2.72 3.37 -15.05
C GLY A 299 2.14 3.10 -16.44
N GLU A 300 0.94 2.53 -16.50
CA GLU A 300 0.21 2.32 -17.76
C GLU A 300 -0.14 3.65 -18.44
N THR A 301 -0.73 4.58 -17.70
CA THR A 301 -1.14 5.90 -18.23
C THR A 301 0.04 6.71 -18.76
N VAL A 302 1.15 6.78 -18.03
CA VAL A 302 2.32 7.57 -18.45
C VAL A 302 2.97 7.00 -19.72
N ALA A 303 2.93 5.69 -19.91
CA ALA A 303 3.45 5.06 -21.13
C ALA A 303 2.70 5.51 -22.38
N HIS A 304 1.37 5.62 -22.33
CA HIS A 304 0.59 6.20 -23.42
C HIS A 304 1.02 7.63 -23.74
N THR A 305 1.17 8.47 -22.72
CA THR A 305 1.63 9.85 -22.90
C THR A 305 3.03 9.91 -23.51
N ILE A 306 3.97 9.09 -23.03
CA ILE A 306 5.35 8.99 -23.53
C ILE A 306 5.38 8.56 -25.01
N CYS A 307 4.49 7.64 -25.40
CA CYS A 307 4.39 7.14 -26.77
C CYS A 307 3.53 8.01 -27.70
N GLY A 308 3.29 9.27 -27.32
CA GLY A 308 2.59 10.24 -28.17
C GLY A 308 1.06 10.14 -28.16
N GLN A 309 0.49 9.42 -27.19
CA GLN A 309 -0.96 9.29 -26.94
C GLN A 309 -1.30 9.96 -25.60
N PRO A 310 -1.35 11.30 -25.47
CA PRO A 310 -1.60 11.97 -24.20
C PRO A 310 -2.89 11.49 -23.55
N THR A 311 -2.73 10.78 -22.42
CA THR A 311 -3.84 10.17 -21.70
C THR A 311 -3.89 10.75 -20.30
N PRO A 312 -5.02 11.36 -19.87
CA PRO A 312 -5.13 11.87 -18.51
C PRO A 312 -5.25 10.71 -17.52
N TYR A 313 -4.51 10.81 -16.41
CA TYR A 313 -4.62 9.85 -15.35
C TYR A 313 -5.97 9.94 -14.66
N ARG A 314 -6.64 8.80 -14.54
CA ARG A 314 -7.92 8.64 -13.84
C ARG A 314 -7.79 7.44 -12.91
N ARG A 315 -7.73 7.68 -11.61
CA ARG A 315 -7.61 6.60 -10.62
C ARG A 315 -8.77 5.58 -10.67
N GLY A 316 -9.97 6.03 -11.05
CA GLY A 316 -11.16 5.20 -10.96
C GLY A 316 -11.61 4.94 -9.53
N LEU A 317 -12.16 3.76 -9.30
CA LEU A 317 -12.61 3.33 -7.99
C LEU A 317 -11.41 3.13 -7.04
N TRP A 318 -11.51 3.71 -5.84
CA TRP A 318 -10.54 3.41 -4.77
C TRP A 318 -10.75 1.99 -4.24
N PHE A 319 -9.70 1.23 -4.14
CA PHE A 319 -9.69 -0.05 -3.46
C PHE A 319 -8.31 -0.35 -2.87
N ASN A 320 -8.30 -1.14 -1.81
CA ASN A 320 -7.07 -1.66 -1.21
C ASN A 320 -7.35 -3.00 -0.53
N SER A 321 -6.30 -3.77 -0.31
CA SER A 321 -6.32 -4.96 0.51
C SER A 321 -5.08 -5.04 1.38
N ALA A 322 -5.25 -5.60 2.58
CA ALA A 322 -4.18 -5.80 3.54
C ALA A 322 -4.44 -7.06 4.37
N LYS A 323 -3.45 -7.44 5.17
CA LYS A 323 -3.56 -8.52 6.13
C LYS A 323 -3.05 -8.02 7.48
N PHE A 324 -3.80 -8.31 8.54
CA PHE A 324 -3.43 -8.05 9.92
C PHE A 324 -3.30 -9.40 10.63
N PHE A 325 -2.11 -9.97 10.65
CA PHE A 325 -1.87 -11.36 11.05
C PHE A 325 -2.75 -12.33 10.22
N ASN A 326 -3.73 -12.96 10.83
CA ASN A 326 -4.65 -13.89 10.17
C ASN A 326 -5.94 -13.22 9.64
N LEU A 327 -6.10 -11.91 9.85
CA LEU A 327 -7.29 -11.17 9.46
C LEU A 327 -7.06 -10.47 8.11
N GLU A 328 -7.72 -10.95 7.08
CA GLU A 328 -7.71 -10.30 5.76
C GLU A 328 -8.63 -9.08 5.77
N TYR A 329 -8.20 -8.01 5.14
CA TYR A 329 -8.93 -6.75 4.96
C TYR A 329 -9.03 -6.40 3.49
N GLN A 330 -10.23 -6.04 3.07
CA GLN A 330 -10.50 -5.46 1.76
C GLN A 330 -11.38 -4.22 1.94
N THR A 331 -11.05 -3.16 1.20
CA THR A 331 -11.86 -1.94 1.13
C THR A 331 -12.10 -1.53 -0.31
N TYR A 332 -13.31 -1.06 -0.59
CA TYR A 332 -13.72 -0.56 -1.90
C TYR A 332 -14.53 0.72 -1.72
N GLY A 333 -14.30 1.69 -2.61
CA GLY A 333 -15.00 2.98 -2.57
C GLY A 333 -14.61 3.83 -1.37
N ARG A 334 -15.57 4.51 -0.75
CA ARG A 334 -15.35 5.45 0.34
C ARG A 334 -15.90 4.94 1.66
N VAL A 335 -15.01 4.59 2.56
CA VAL A 335 -15.33 4.24 3.95
C VAL A 335 -14.44 5.09 4.86
N PRO A 336 -14.88 6.29 5.25
CA PRO A 336 -14.11 7.16 6.14
C PRO A 336 -14.08 6.60 7.56
N ALA A 337 -13.04 6.94 8.31
CA ALA A 337 -12.87 6.56 9.72
C ALA A 337 -13.98 7.12 10.63
N GLU A 338 -14.45 8.31 10.31
CA GLU A 338 -15.56 8.98 11.01
C GLU A 338 -16.78 9.10 10.09
N PRO A 339 -18.00 9.06 10.64
CA PRO A 339 -19.22 9.21 9.85
C PRO A 339 -19.24 10.51 9.03
N GLU A 340 -19.73 10.45 7.80
CA GLU A 340 -19.92 11.61 6.93
C GLU A 340 -21.40 11.97 6.83
N GLU A 341 -21.70 13.27 6.80
CA GLU A 341 -23.04 13.78 6.58
C GLU A 341 -23.65 13.24 5.28
N GLY A 342 -24.92 12.85 5.30
CA GLY A 342 -25.63 12.30 4.16
C GLY A 342 -25.25 10.87 3.80
N THR A 343 -24.36 10.22 4.56
CA THR A 343 -23.98 8.82 4.37
C THR A 343 -24.55 7.95 5.50
N SER A 344 -25.32 6.96 5.13
CA SER A 344 -25.79 5.90 6.05
C SER A 344 -24.77 4.78 6.11
N THR A 345 -24.57 4.23 7.32
CA THR A 345 -23.61 3.16 7.57
C THR A 345 -24.30 1.95 8.18
N PHE A 346 -24.07 0.81 7.61
CA PHE A 346 -24.43 -0.50 8.18
C PHE A 346 -23.15 -1.27 8.51
N CYS A 347 -23.02 -1.74 9.73
CA CYS A 347 -21.90 -2.57 10.17
C CYS A 347 -22.44 -3.90 10.76
N TRP A 348 -21.93 -5.00 10.23
CA TRP A 348 -22.28 -6.33 10.70
C TRP A 348 -21.05 -7.07 11.21
N GLN A 349 -21.23 -7.74 12.36
CA GLN A 349 -20.27 -8.70 12.91
C GLN A 349 -21.04 -9.94 13.36
N PRO A 350 -20.50 -11.16 13.19
CA PRO A 350 -21.11 -12.36 13.77
C PRO A 350 -20.93 -12.37 15.30
N PRO A 351 -21.83 -13.08 16.04
CA PRO A 351 -21.75 -13.15 17.51
C PRO A 351 -20.40 -13.65 18.04
N GLY A 352 -19.67 -14.48 17.29
CA GLY A 352 -18.33 -14.98 17.65
C GLY A 352 -17.19 -14.02 17.37
N GLY A 353 -17.46 -12.88 16.73
CA GLY A 353 -16.43 -11.95 16.26
C GLY A 353 -15.56 -12.52 15.12
N GLY A 354 -14.40 -11.92 14.89
CA GLY A 354 -13.39 -12.39 13.89
C GLY A 354 -13.72 -12.01 12.45
N GLN A 355 -14.88 -11.46 12.17
CA GLN A 355 -15.31 -11.02 10.84
C GLN A 355 -16.11 -9.72 10.96
N LEU A 356 -16.05 -8.90 9.90
CA LEU A 356 -16.84 -7.67 9.81
C LEU A 356 -17.18 -7.37 8.34
N LEU A 357 -18.37 -6.88 8.11
CA LEU A 357 -18.77 -6.27 6.84
C LEU A 357 -19.43 -4.93 7.14
N ARG A 358 -18.87 -3.86 6.58
CA ARG A 358 -19.46 -2.51 6.61
C ARG A 358 -19.88 -2.10 5.21
N LEU A 359 -21.06 -1.54 5.09
CA LEU A 359 -21.58 -0.91 3.86
C LEU A 359 -21.92 0.54 4.14
N ASN A 360 -21.39 1.44 3.33
CA ASN A 360 -21.80 2.85 3.30
C ASN A 360 -22.67 3.08 2.06
N PHE A 361 -23.75 3.85 2.23
CA PHE A 361 -24.68 4.17 1.13
C PHE A 361 -25.34 5.52 1.35
N ARG A 362 -25.85 6.15 0.29
CA ARG A 362 -26.42 7.50 0.32
C ARG A 362 -27.86 7.53 -0.14
N ALA A 363 -28.77 8.01 0.72
CA ALA A 363 -30.19 8.16 0.40
C ALA A 363 -30.43 9.12 -0.78
N ALA A 364 -29.70 10.23 -0.83
CA ALA A 364 -29.78 11.21 -1.92
C ALA A 364 -29.37 10.63 -3.30
N GLU A 365 -28.69 9.49 -3.33
CA GLU A 365 -28.26 8.77 -4.52
C GLU A 365 -29.07 7.48 -4.75
N GLY A 366 -30.34 7.44 -4.29
CA GLY A 366 -31.19 6.24 -4.43
C GLY A 366 -30.70 5.07 -3.57
N HIS A 367 -30.10 5.35 -2.42
CA HIS A 367 -29.44 4.37 -1.53
C HIS A 367 -28.30 3.60 -2.19
N ALA A 368 -27.65 4.19 -3.19
CA ALA A 368 -26.49 3.60 -3.84
C ALA A 368 -25.37 3.33 -2.84
N VAL A 369 -24.76 2.14 -2.91
CA VAL A 369 -23.58 1.81 -2.10
C VAL A 369 -22.40 2.64 -2.59
N THR A 370 -21.70 3.29 -1.64
CA THR A 370 -20.55 4.17 -1.89
C THR A 370 -19.23 3.59 -1.36
N GLY A 371 -19.31 2.60 -0.45
CA GLY A 371 -18.12 1.96 0.08
C GLY A 371 -18.40 0.69 0.85
N LEU A 372 -17.37 -0.15 0.91
CA LEU A 372 -17.34 -1.42 1.64
C LEU A 372 -16.02 -1.54 2.40
N ASN A 373 -16.10 -1.98 3.66
CA ASN A 373 -15.01 -2.68 4.35
C ASN A 373 -15.42 -4.14 4.62
N ALA A 374 -14.53 -5.08 4.32
CA ALA A 374 -14.68 -6.48 4.66
C ALA A 374 -13.42 -6.97 5.39
N LEU A 375 -13.59 -7.48 6.62
CA LEU A 375 -12.53 -8.07 7.41
C LEU A 375 -12.85 -9.53 7.68
N GLY A 376 -11.90 -10.43 7.39
CA GLY A 376 -12.09 -11.88 7.51
C GLY A 376 -13.14 -12.47 6.57
N LEU A 377 -13.54 -11.70 5.55
CA LEU A 377 -14.51 -12.07 4.52
C LEU A 377 -13.90 -11.77 3.16
N ARG A 378 -13.52 -12.82 2.41
CA ARG A 378 -12.99 -12.61 1.06
C ARG A 378 -14.08 -12.23 0.07
N GLN A 379 -13.86 -11.13 -0.63
CA GLN A 379 -14.80 -10.58 -1.59
C GLN A 379 -14.20 -10.57 -3.00
N ARG A 380 -15.06 -10.78 -4.01
CA ARG A 380 -14.67 -10.70 -5.43
C ARG A 380 -14.56 -9.24 -5.86
N HIS A 381 -13.35 -8.82 -6.21
CA HIS A 381 -13.05 -7.46 -6.67
C HIS A 381 -13.97 -7.02 -7.82
N ALA A 382 -14.07 -7.80 -8.89
CA ALA A 382 -14.85 -7.44 -10.07
C ALA A 382 -16.35 -7.24 -9.81
N VAL A 383 -16.89 -7.87 -8.76
CA VAL A 383 -18.30 -7.69 -8.37
C VAL A 383 -18.49 -6.35 -7.68
N TRP A 384 -17.62 -6.02 -6.70
CA TRP A 384 -17.69 -4.76 -5.98
C TRP A 384 -17.37 -3.57 -6.88
N GLU A 385 -16.38 -3.69 -7.76
CA GLU A 385 -16.06 -2.66 -8.76
C GLU A 385 -17.28 -2.33 -9.61
N ARG A 386 -17.93 -3.35 -10.17
CA ARG A 386 -19.14 -3.19 -10.99
C ARG A 386 -20.27 -2.53 -10.20
N TRP A 387 -20.58 -3.00 -8.98
CA TRP A 387 -21.67 -2.45 -8.18
C TRP A 387 -21.46 -0.99 -7.81
N LEU A 388 -20.25 -0.62 -7.45
CA LEU A 388 -19.91 0.77 -7.10
C LEU A 388 -19.90 1.69 -8.32
N GLN A 389 -19.39 1.23 -9.46
CA GLN A 389 -19.42 1.99 -10.72
C GLN A 389 -20.86 2.20 -11.21
N GLN A 390 -21.71 1.19 -11.08
CA GLN A 390 -23.12 1.26 -11.48
C GLN A 390 -24.02 1.91 -10.43
N ARG A 391 -23.48 2.34 -9.29
CA ARG A 391 -24.23 2.93 -8.17
C ARG A 391 -25.41 2.06 -7.73
N VAL A 392 -25.18 0.77 -7.57
CA VAL A 392 -26.23 -0.19 -7.24
C VAL A 392 -26.79 0.10 -5.84
N PRO A 393 -28.14 0.13 -5.68
CA PRO A 393 -28.78 0.34 -4.38
C PRO A 393 -28.43 -0.76 -3.38
N VAL A 394 -28.33 -0.40 -2.10
CA VAL A 394 -27.94 -1.32 -1.01
C VAL A 394 -28.86 -2.54 -0.90
N GLN A 395 -30.15 -2.38 -1.18
CA GLN A 395 -31.13 -3.48 -1.18
C GLN A 395 -30.79 -4.53 -2.25
N GLN A 396 -30.39 -4.10 -3.44
CA GLN A 396 -29.98 -5.02 -4.52
C GLN A 396 -28.64 -5.69 -4.17
N VAL A 397 -27.65 -4.92 -3.69
CA VAL A 397 -26.38 -5.48 -3.21
C VAL A 397 -26.62 -6.58 -2.17
N LEU A 398 -27.52 -6.36 -1.21
CA LEU A 398 -27.84 -7.35 -0.19
C LEU A 398 -28.56 -8.59 -0.74
N ARG A 399 -29.44 -8.44 -1.74
CA ARG A 399 -30.06 -9.59 -2.42
C ARG A 399 -29.03 -10.46 -3.13
N GLU A 400 -28.06 -9.80 -3.76
CA GLU A 400 -27.07 -10.42 -4.63
C GLU A 400 -25.72 -10.68 -3.92
N LEU A 401 -25.61 -10.41 -2.62
CA LEU A 401 -24.35 -10.43 -1.86
C LEU A 401 -23.56 -11.73 -2.03
N GLY A 402 -24.22 -12.85 -2.25
CA GLY A 402 -23.58 -14.14 -2.52
C GLY A 402 -22.71 -14.16 -3.79
N GLN A 403 -22.98 -13.28 -4.77
CA GLN A 403 -22.13 -13.16 -5.96
C GLN A 403 -20.73 -12.62 -5.62
N ALA A 404 -20.63 -11.85 -4.54
CA ALA A 404 -19.38 -11.24 -4.09
C ALA A 404 -18.51 -12.18 -3.26
N ASN A 405 -19.00 -13.35 -2.83
CA ASN A 405 -18.17 -14.35 -2.14
C ASN A 405 -17.07 -14.85 -3.07
N PHE A 406 -15.81 -14.76 -2.61
CA PHE A 406 -14.66 -15.18 -3.39
C PHE A 406 -14.65 -16.69 -3.63
N ASP A 407 -14.95 -17.46 -2.58
CA ASP A 407 -14.99 -18.93 -2.64
C ASP A 407 -16.22 -19.46 -1.89
N PRO A 408 -17.38 -19.56 -2.58
CA PRO A 408 -18.63 -19.95 -1.96
C PRO A 408 -18.68 -21.44 -1.55
N GLU A 409 -17.74 -22.27 -1.98
CA GLU A 409 -17.70 -23.70 -1.67
C GLU A 409 -17.04 -23.96 -0.30
N PHE A 410 -15.99 -23.21 0.02
CA PHE A 410 -15.17 -23.42 1.22
C PHE A 410 -15.47 -22.45 2.37
N PHE A 411 -16.12 -21.30 2.11
CA PHE A 411 -16.43 -20.32 3.14
C PHE A 411 -17.86 -20.40 3.63
N ARG A 412 -18.02 -20.16 4.93
CA ARG A 412 -19.36 -20.07 5.54
C ARG A 412 -20.14 -18.91 4.93
N ARG A 413 -21.40 -19.18 4.56
CA ARG A 413 -22.31 -18.15 4.04
C ARG A 413 -22.87 -17.31 5.16
N HIS A 414 -22.67 -16.01 5.08
CA HIS A 414 -23.14 -15.04 6.09
C HIS A 414 -24.30 -14.17 5.60
N GLU A 415 -24.65 -14.21 4.32
CA GLU A 415 -25.63 -13.34 3.68
C GLU A 415 -27.00 -13.34 4.38
N PRO A 416 -27.56 -14.49 4.82
CA PRO A 416 -28.83 -14.48 5.53
C PRO A 416 -28.75 -13.75 6.88
N ALA A 417 -27.63 -13.86 7.59
CA ALA A 417 -27.43 -13.17 8.86
C ALA A 417 -27.22 -11.66 8.65
N ILE A 418 -26.47 -11.28 7.63
CA ILE A 418 -26.23 -9.89 7.23
C ILE A 418 -27.55 -9.23 6.86
N ARG A 419 -28.38 -9.84 6.01
CA ARG A 419 -29.71 -9.33 5.63
C ARG A 419 -30.63 -9.14 6.82
N ARG A 420 -30.70 -10.11 7.73
CA ARG A 420 -31.50 -9.98 8.97
C ARG A 420 -31.02 -8.85 9.86
N ALA A 421 -29.71 -8.66 9.97
CA ALA A 421 -29.15 -7.55 10.75
C ALA A 421 -29.45 -6.20 10.09
N PHE A 422 -29.33 -6.11 8.77
CA PHE A 422 -29.67 -4.92 8.03
C PHE A 422 -31.15 -4.54 8.17
N ALA A 423 -32.06 -5.49 8.00
CA ALA A 423 -33.50 -5.26 8.14
C ALA A 423 -33.89 -4.75 9.55
N ARG A 424 -33.16 -5.14 10.59
CA ARG A 424 -33.40 -4.62 11.96
C ARG A 424 -32.95 -3.17 12.10
N GLN A 425 -31.85 -2.77 11.46
CA GLN A 425 -31.30 -1.41 11.53
C GLN A 425 -32.02 -0.45 10.58
N PHE A 426 -32.46 -0.95 9.42
CA PHE A 426 -33.10 -0.18 8.36
C PHE A 426 -34.38 -0.87 7.89
N PRO A 427 -35.46 -0.86 8.71
CA PRO A 427 -36.70 -1.57 8.41
C PRO A 427 -37.37 -1.09 7.11
N ASP A 428 -37.29 0.20 6.80
CA ASP A 428 -37.86 0.80 5.56
C ASP A 428 -37.11 0.39 4.29
N LEU A 429 -35.90 -0.14 4.43
CA LEU A 429 -35.05 -0.63 3.34
C LEU A 429 -34.90 -2.16 3.38
N ALA A 430 -35.73 -2.84 4.17
CA ALA A 430 -35.65 -4.27 4.36
C ALA A 430 -35.70 -5.01 3.01
N VAL A 431 -34.80 -5.97 2.86
CA VAL A 431 -34.78 -6.89 1.73
C VAL A 431 -35.62 -8.09 2.13
N ASP A 432 -36.64 -8.42 1.34
CA ASP A 432 -37.50 -9.59 1.58
C ASP A 432 -36.61 -10.82 1.79
N ALA A 433 -36.89 -11.55 2.89
CA ALA A 433 -36.21 -12.81 3.15
C ALA A 433 -36.52 -13.73 1.96
N VAL A 434 -35.50 -14.15 1.25
CA VAL A 434 -35.64 -15.25 0.28
C VAL A 434 -36.28 -16.41 1.04
N PRO A 435 -37.43 -16.93 0.61
CA PRO A 435 -38.04 -18.11 1.28
C PRO A 435 -36.95 -19.16 1.41
N ALA A 436 -36.82 -19.73 2.61
CA ALA A 436 -35.93 -20.86 2.81
C ALA A 436 -36.28 -21.88 1.71
N ALA A 437 -35.28 -22.21 0.87
CA ALA A 437 -35.46 -23.29 -0.09
C ALA A 437 -36.00 -24.47 0.67
N SER A 438 -37.23 -24.88 0.35
CA SER A 438 -37.87 -26.03 0.98
C SER A 438 -36.90 -27.19 0.81
N THR A 439 -36.39 -27.71 1.91
CA THR A 439 -35.79 -29.04 1.95
C THR A 439 -36.92 -30.05 1.70
N ALA A 440 -37.32 -30.14 0.42
CA ALA A 440 -38.17 -31.24 -0.05
C ALA A 440 -37.20 -32.29 -0.60
N GLY A 441 -37.03 -33.31 0.16
CA GLY A 441 -36.90 -34.71 -0.17
C GLY A 441 -35.80 -35.14 -1.16
N ARG A 442 -34.70 -35.65 -0.68
CA ARG A 442 -34.43 -37.14 -0.76
C ARG A 442 -33.10 -37.41 -0.07
#